data_718d3be2afca430ccccb9c3efc579440
#
_entry.id   718d3be2afca430ccccb9c3efc579440
#
_cell.length_a   1.000
_cell.length_b   1.000
_cell.length_c   1.000
_cell.angle_alpha   90.00
_cell.angle_beta   90.00
_cell.angle_gamma   90.00
#
_symmetry.space_group_name_H-M   'P 1'
#
loop_
_entity.id
_entity.type
_entity.pdbx_description
1 polymer ?
#
loop_
_entity_poly.entity_id
_entity_poly.type
_entity_poly.pdbx_seq_one_letter_code
_entity_poly.pdbx_strand_id
1 'polypeptide(L)'
;MLLLALLLPLLWAGSLQEEPSYWLRVQKLVTVQETLCALVSCSFSYPQDRWNHSTPAYGYWYQHKEGPKTHHTTNELVATNDPRKKAGLRSKARFQLLGDPRAYNCSLRIAGAQQGDSGSYYFRVERGVMKYNYVRPVLTVIVTELTQTPDIHMPELLVSGHSSRLECSMPGACSGALAPTFFWTGAALRPSGWGLGIHRSSEILLTPLPQDHGTHLTCRVTLPQAGVTRERTVQLSVSYPPQSLTLSVSTADDRAPDTQGNGSYLEAQKGQFLRLLCAADSRPPATLTWDLEARVLAQSQTSGRRPLRLELPGVKPGDAGRYTCRAENRLGSQHSTLELSVQYPPEDLRVTVSQANRTVLEILGNGSSLPVLEGQSLRLVCVTHSSPPARLSWARGTQPLSPSWPSAPGVLELPRVQMEHEGEVSCHAENPLGTRSVSLSLSVHWKPESWGGYVLAALGGAAASALLSLCACLLFSRMKTPQKEAVRTVATEKGASCGPTPVCWGHLNASGSDHPSSAMATTGEEQGLHYASLSFLGLKPRKPQNQKDSSTTEYAEIMIRN
;
A
#
# COMPACT_ATOMS: atom_id res chain seq x y z
N MET A 1 -86.58 -21.44 -2.64
CA MET A 1 -86.97 -20.13 -3.19
C MET A 1 -86.26 -18.96 -2.50
N LEU A 2 -85.30 -19.16 -1.56
CA LEU A 2 -84.62 -18.07 -0.85
C LEU A 2 -83.26 -17.72 -1.46
N LEU A 3 -82.69 -18.56 -2.34
CA LEU A 3 -81.36 -18.29 -2.98
C LEU A 3 -81.41 -17.44 -4.26
N LEU A 4 -82.60 -17.25 -4.84
CA LEU A 4 -82.75 -16.45 -6.08
C LEU A 4 -83.00 -14.97 -5.80
N ALA A 5 -83.39 -14.59 -4.58
CA ALA A 5 -83.59 -13.18 -4.19
C ALA A 5 -82.30 -12.42 -3.79
N LEU A 6 -81.19 -13.13 -3.58
CA LEU A 6 -79.91 -12.51 -3.21
C LEU A 6 -79.00 -12.20 -4.41
N LEU A 7 -79.35 -12.66 -5.64
CA LEU A 7 -78.57 -12.38 -6.85
C LEU A 7 -79.08 -11.18 -7.67
N LEU A 8 -80.26 -10.65 -7.34
CA LEU A 8 -80.86 -9.51 -8.06
C LEU A 8 -80.21 -8.16 -7.79
N PRO A 9 -79.54 -7.83 -6.65
CA PRO A 9 -78.87 -6.59 -6.49
C PRO A 9 -77.48 -6.57 -7.15
N LEU A 10 -76.92 -7.74 -7.52
CA LEU A 10 -75.58 -7.80 -8.20
C LEU A 10 -75.65 -7.54 -9.72
N LEU A 11 -76.87 -7.61 -10.30
CA LEU A 11 -77.09 -7.30 -11.71
C LEU A 11 -77.40 -5.80 -11.96
N TRP A 12 -77.58 -5.02 -10.89
CA TRP A 12 -77.78 -3.56 -10.98
C TRP A 12 -76.59 -2.75 -10.58
N ALA A 13 -75.40 -3.34 -10.43
CA ALA A 13 -74.15 -2.61 -10.57
C ALA A 13 -73.89 -2.34 -12.05
N GLY A 14 -74.87 -1.72 -12.70
CA GLY A 14 -74.69 -1.07 -13.97
C GLY A 14 -73.53 -0.11 -13.82
N SER A 15 -72.53 -0.29 -14.61
CA SER A 15 -71.44 0.68 -14.74
C SER A 15 -72.04 2.06 -14.79
N LEU A 16 -71.82 2.85 -13.74
CA LEU A 16 -71.87 4.31 -13.83
C LEU A 16 -70.77 4.71 -14.79
N GLN A 17 -71.06 4.57 -16.10
CA GLN A 17 -70.29 5.20 -17.14
C GLN A 17 -70.54 6.70 -16.90
N GLU A 18 -69.65 7.35 -16.11
CA GLU A 18 -69.66 8.81 -16.01
C GLU A 18 -69.73 9.36 -17.40
N GLU A 19 -70.83 10.03 -17.73
CA GLU A 19 -70.93 10.76 -19.00
C GLU A 19 -69.68 11.64 -19.11
N PRO A 20 -68.98 11.63 -20.25
CA PRO A 20 -67.76 12.40 -20.43
C PRO A 20 -68.07 13.87 -20.21
N SER A 21 -67.78 14.34 -19.03
CA SER A 21 -67.99 15.72 -18.60
C SER A 21 -66.81 16.59 -19.06
N TYR A 22 -67.05 17.88 -19.23
CA TYR A 22 -65.98 18.85 -19.47
C TYR A 22 -65.13 19.04 -18.21
N TRP A 23 -63.91 18.51 -18.21
CA TRP A 23 -62.94 18.75 -17.13
C TRP A 23 -61.56 19.09 -17.67
N LEU A 24 -60.78 19.84 -16.90
CA LEU A 24 -59.41 20.18 -17.18
C LEU A 24 -58.54 19.86 -15.95
N ARG A 25 -57.47 19.12 -16.17
CA ARG A 25 -56.42 18.88 -15.16
C ARG A 25 -55.16 19.59 -15.59
N VAL A 26 -54.81 20.65 -14.86
CA VAL A 26 -53.61 21.45 -15.09
C VAL A 26 -53.05 21.90 -13.75
N GLN A 27 -51.76 22.10 -13.68
CA GLN A 27 -51.13 22.75 -12.52
C GLN A 27 -51.73 24.16 -12.33
N LYS A 28 -52.26 24.46 -11.14
CA LYS A 28 -52.88 25.79 -10.87
C LYS A 28 -51.83 26.90 -10.85
N LEU A 29 -50.61 26.59 -10.41
CA LEU A 29 -49.50 27.55 -10.30
C LEU A 29 -48.22 26.94 -10.87
N VAL A 30 -47.56 27.65 -11.78
CA VAL A 30 -46.25 27.34 -12.34
C VAL A 30 -45.34 28.55 -12.14
N THR A 31 -44.27 28.33 -11.38
CA THR A 31 -43.22 29.36 -11.23
C THR A 31 -42.06 28.98 -12.14
N VAL A 32 -41.60 29.93 -12.92
CA VAL A 32 -40.45 29.79 -13.83
C VAL A 32 -39.55 31.00 -13.73
N GLN A 33 -38.26 30.81 -13.76
CA GLN A 33 -37.34 31.94 -13.76
C GLN A 33 -37.15 32.52 -15.17
N GLU A 34 -36.83 33.80 -15.29
CA GLU A 34 -36.57 34.46 -16.58
C GLU A 34 -35.55 33.67 -17.40
N THR A 35 -35.76 33.62 -18.72
CA THR A 35 -34.93 32.92 -19.70
C THR A 35 -34.97 31.40 -19.65
N LEU A 36 -35.53 30.81 -18.58
CA LEU A 36 -35.69 29.36 -18.47
C LEU A 36 -36.98 28.88 -19.17
N CYS A 37 -37.12 27.58 -19.29
CA CYS A 37 -38.26 26.90 -19.89
C CYS A 37 -39.12 26.23 -18.83
N ALA A 38 -40.43 26.23 -19.04
CA ALA A 38 -41.38 25.47 -18.26
C ALA A 38 -42.20 24.55 -19.14
N LEU A 39 -42.46 23.35 -18.67
CA LEU A 39 -43.40 22.40 -19.26
C LEU A 39 -44.59 22.28 -18.33
N VAL A 40 -45.77 22.65 -18.82
CA VAL A 40 -47.03 22.56 -18.10
C VAL A 40 -47.76 21.33 -18.59
N SER A 41 -47.83 20.29 -17.75
CA SER A 41 -48.63 19.10 -18.05
C SER A 41 -50.10 19.45 -17.97
N CYS A 42 -50.87 19.08 -18.97
CA CYS A 42 -52.27 19.41 -19.09
C CYS A 42 -53.02 18.30 -19.80
N SER A 43 -54.12 17.85 -19.20
CA SER A 43 -55.08 16.93 -19.81
C SER A 43 -56.51 17.44 -19.60
N PHE A 44 -57.39 17.11 -20.52
CA PHE A 44 -58.75 17.59 -20.51
C PHE A 44 -59.71 16.53 -21.08
N SER A 45 -60.99 16.73 -20.91
CA SER A 45 -62.01 15.88 -21.48
C SER A 45 -63.16 16.72 -22.05
N TYR A 46 -63.81 16.23 -23.08
CA TYR A 46 -65.02 16.78 -23.65
C TYR A 46 -65.91 15.65 -24.21
N PRO A 47 -67.25 15.80 -24.20
CA PRO A 47 -68.17 14.80 -24.74
C PRO A 47 -68.03 14.60 -26.24
N GLN A 48 -68.31 13.38 -26.71
CA GLN A 48 -68.36 13.09 -28.13
C GLN A 48 -69.74 13.53 -28.66
N ASP A 49 -69.84 14.80 -29.05
CA ASP A 49 -71.07 15.36 -29.61
C ASP A 49 -70.84 15.96 -31.01
N ARG A 50 -71.58 15.45 -32.02
CA ARG A 50 -71.62 15.95 -33.40
C ARG A 50 -70.25 16.10 -34.09
N TRP A 51 -69.27 15.21 -33.74
CA TRP A 51 -68.01 15.09 -34.42
C TRP A 51 -67.60 13.63 -34.60
N ASN A 52 -66.76 13.31 -35.57
CA ASN A 52 -66.19 11.97 -35.78
C ASN A 52 -64.67 12.01 -35.58
N HIS A 53 -64.02 10.83 -35.59
CA HIS A 53 -62.56 10.74 -35.38
C HIS A 53 -61.71 11.49 -36.41
N SER A 54 -62.22 11.69 -37.63
CA SER A 54 -61.55 12.45 -38.67
C SER A 54 -61.68 13.97 -38.51
N THR A 55 -62.61 14.46 -37.67
CA THR A 55 -62.79 15.89 -37.42
C THR A 55 -61.59 16.47 -36.68
N PRO A 56 -60.92 17.50 -37.24
CA PRO A 56 -59.81 18.15 -36.61
C PRO A 56 -60.16 18.74 -35.24
N ALA A 57 -59.28 18.54 -34.25
CA ALA A 57 -59.39 19.17 -32.95
C ALA A 57 -58.35 20.25 -32.79
N TYR A 58 -58.76 21.43 -32.46
CA TYR A 58 -57.89 22.58 -32.27
C TYR A 58 -57.90 23.02 -30.82
N GLY A 59 -56.70 23.20 -30.23
CA GLY A 59 -56.48 23.72 -28.89
C GLY A 59 -55.93 25.13 -28.94
N TYR A 60 -56.34 25.91 -27.99
CA TYR A 60 -55.93 27.30 -27.87
C TYR A 60 -55.65 27.63 -26.44
N TRP A 61 -54.45 28.18 -26.13
CA TRP A 61 -54.13 28.77 -24.86
C TRP A 61 -54.23 30.29 -24.98
N TYR A 62 -54.96 30.89 -24.08
CA TYR A 62 -55.13 32.33 -23.98
C TYR A 62 -54.61 32.85 -22.67
N GLN A 63 -53.92 34.02 -22.70
CA GLN A 63 -53.54 34.80 -21.55
C GLN A 63 -54.60 35.86 -21.26
N HIS A 64 -55.04 35.95 -19.99
CA HIS A 64 -55.84 37.08 -19.55
C HIS A 64 -54.95 38.30 -19.33
N LYS A 65 -55.23 39.41 -20.04
CA LYS A 65 -54.57 40.68 -19.82
C LYS A 65 -55.58 41.69 -19.33
N GLU A 66 -55.32 42.26 -18.15
CA GLU A 66 -56.07 43.41 -17.64
C GLU A 66 -55.59 44.66 -18.39
N GLY A 67 -56.49 45.33 -19.08
CA GLY A 67 -56.17 46.58 -19.79
C GLY A 67 -55.98 47.74 -18.78
N PRO A 68 -54.97 48.59 -18.94
CA PRO A 68 -54.63 49.63 -17.94
C PRO A 68 -55.62 50.77 -17.79
N LYS A 69 -56.68 50.89 -18.63
CA LYS A 69 -57.61 52.02 -18.63
C LYS A 69 -59.10 51.71 -18.85
N THR A 70 -59.45 50.46 -19.08
CA THR A 70 -60.84 50.02 -19.26
C THR A 70 -61.02 48.62 -18.67
N HIS A 71 -62.11 48.37 -17.94
CA HIS A 71 -62.44 47.06 -17.37
C HIS A 71 -62.70 45.93 -18.42
N HIS A 72 -62.11 46.09 -19.63
CA HIS A 72 -62.16 45.08 -20.66
C HIS A 72 -60.94 44.19 -20.60
N THR A 73 -61.12 42.97 -20.11
CA THR A 73 -60.13 41.91 -20.21
C THR A 73 -59.85 41.58 -21.69
N THR A 74 -58.68 41.83 -22.17
CA THR A 74 -58.27 41.39 -23.51
C THR A 74 -57.59 40.03 -23.38
N ASN A 75 -58.11 39.02 -24.13
CA ASN A 75 -57.54 37.70 -24.18
C ASN A 75 -56.55 37.61 -25.32
N GLU A 76 -55.28 37.39 -25.02
CA GLU A 76 -54.25 37.19 -26.05
C GLU A 76 -54.05 35.69 -26.32
N LEU A 77 -54.15 35.26 -27.60
CA LEU A 77 -53.81 33.91 -28.02
C LEU A 77 -52.30 33.72 -27.95
N VAL A 78 -51.83 32.80 -27.07
CA VAL A 78 -50.38 32.53 -26.87
C VAL A 78 -49.91 31.26 -27.58
N ALA A 79 -50.73 30.20 -27.66
CA ALA A 79 -50.39 28.95 -28.36
C ALA A 79 -51.61 28.27 -28.96
N THR A 80 -51.46 27.68 -30.15
CA THR A 80 -52.48 26.88 -30.80
C THR A 80 -51.86 25.93 -31.85
N ASN A 81 -52.54 24.83 -32.15
CA ASN A 81 -52.29 23.93 -33.29
C ASN A 81 -53.16 24.27 -34.51
N ASP A 82 -53.99 25.30 -34.47
CA ASP A 82 -54.79 25.73 -35.61
C ASP A 82 -53.93 26.54 -36.62
N PRO A 83 -53.68 26.01 -37.82
CA PRO A 83 -52.81 26.68 -38.80
C PRO A 83 -53.41 27.99 -39.33
N ARG A 84 -54.74 28.19 -39.18
CA ARG A 84 -55.45 29.39 -39.65
C ARG A 84 -55.30 30.58 -38.69
N LYS A 85 -54.97 30.29 -37.41
CA LYS A 85 -54.79 31.33 -36.37
C LYS A 85 -53.33 31.50 -36.02
N LYS A 86 -52.92 32.72 -35.85
CA LYS A 86 -51.54 33.08 -35.45
C LYS A 86 -51.56 33.56 -34.02
N ALA A 87 -50.72 32.97 -33.16
CA ALA A 87 -50.42 33.52 -31.87
C ALA A 87 -49.76 34.91 -32.02
N GLY A 88 -49.85 35.72 -30.98
CA GLY A 88 -49.23 37.04 -30.93
C GLY A 88 -47.74 36.98 -31.29
N LEU A 89 -47.19 38.01 -31.92
CA LEU A 89 -45.78 38.04 -32.40
C LEU A 89 -44.79 37.77 -31.25
N ARG A 90 -45.07 38.21 -30.05
CA ARG A 90 -44.22 38.00 -28.84
C ARG A 90 -44.31 36.59 -28.30
N SER A 91 -45.47 35.93 -28.41
CA SER A 91 -45.71 34.59 -27.85
C SER A 91 -45.42 33.47 -28.83
N LYS A 92 -45.50 33.71 -30.12
CA LYS A 92 -45.40 32.68 -31.19
C LYS A 92 -44.12 31.84 -31.13
N ALA A 93 -43.01 32.40 -30.76
CA ALA A 93 -41.74 31.69 -30.69
C ALA A 93 -41.51 31.03 -29.30
N ARG A 94 -42.22 31.48 -28.25
CA ARG A 94 -41.99 31.06 -26.86
C ARG A 94 -43.04 30.13 -26.31
N PHE A 95 -44.29 30.26 -26.73
CA PHE A 95 -45.37 29.39 -26.32
C PHE A 95 -45.68 28.35 -27.39
N GLN A 96 -45.71 27.08 -27.00
CA GLN A 96 -45.99 25.98 -27.90
C GLN A 96 -46.95 24.99 -27.25
N LEU A 97 -48.07 24.73 -27.92
CA LEU A 97 -48.96 23.61 -27.58
C LEU A 97 -48.25 22.32 -28.00
N LEU A 98 -47.78 21.53 -27.05
CA LEU A 98 -47.13 20.23 -27.27
C LEU A 98 -48.13 19.09 -27.33
N GLY A 99 -49.23 19.20 -26.58
CA GLY A 99 -50.24 18.20 -26.54
C GLY A 99 -51.08 18.13 -27.82
N ASP A 100 -51.50 16.92 -28.22
CA ASP A 100 -52.50 16.74 -29.30
C ASP A 100 -53.92 16.80 -28.69
N PRO A 101 -54.73 17.81 -29.02
CA PRO A 101 -56.11 17.91 -28.54
C PRO A 101 -56.99 16.73 -28.92
N ARG A 102 -56.67 15.94 -29.98
CA ARG A 102 -57.35 14.71 -30.32
C ARG A 102 -57.11 13.62 -29.29
N ALA A 103 -55.94 13.63 -28.68
CA ALA A 103 -55.54 12.72 -27.61
C ALA A 103 -55.83 13.30 -26.18
N TYR A 104 -56.71 14.33 -26.09
CA TYR A 104 -57.09 14.98 -24.86
C TYR A 104 -55.89 15.57 -24.07
N ASN A 105 -54.82 15.94 -24.77
CA ASN A 105 -53.61 16.51 -24.22
C ASN A 105 -53.49 17.97 -24.62
N CYS A 106 -53.37 18.84 -23.62
CA CYS A 106 -53.23 20.30 -23.75
C CYS A 106 -51.90 20.83 -23.25
N SER A 107 -50.89 19.96 -23.05
CA SER A 107 -49.62 20.34 -22.45
C SER A 107 -48.99 21.52 -23.19
N LEU A 108 -48.49 22.49 -22.43
CA LEU A 108 -47.96 23.76 -22.91
C LEU A 108 -46.48 23.85 -22.55
N ARG A 109 -45.66 24.24 -23.54
CA ARG A 109 -44.27 24.64 -23.32
C ARG A 109 -44.16 26.15 -23.33
N ILE A 110 -43.50 26.68 -22.30
CA ILE A 110 -43.10 28.08 -22.21
C ILE A 110 -41.58 28.10 -22.35
N ALA A 111 -41.05 28.71 -23.37
CA ALA A 111 -39.63 28.71 -23.66
C ALA A 111 -39.07 30.12 -23.50
N GLY A 112 -37.99 30.25 -22.70
CA GLY A 112 -37.36 31.55 -22.42
C GLY A 112 -38.33 32.56 -21.81
N ALA A 113 -38.86 32.20 -20.65
CA ALA A 113 -39.85 33.00 -19.93
C ALA A 113 -39.40 34.45 -19.74
N GLN A 114 -40.33 35.38 -19.86
CA GLN A 114 -40.14 36.82 -19.65
C GLN A 114 -41.11 37.33 -18.61
N GLN A 115 -40.81 38.44 -17.92
CA GLN A 115 -41.68 39.03 -16.88
C GLN A 115 -43.12 39.25 -17.40
N GLY A 116 -43.27 39.67 -18.67
CA GLY A 116 -44.57 39.88 -19.30
C GLY A 116 -45.40 38.62 -19.53
N ASP A 117 -44.83 37.44 -19.26
CA ASP A 117 -45.54 36.16 -19.34
C ASP A 117 -46.23 35.82 -18.02
N SER A 118 -45.99 36.56 -16.96
CA SER A 118 -46.73 36.41 -15.71
C SER A 118 -48.21 36.75 -15.94
N GLY A 119 -49.08 35.90 -15.38
CA GLY A 119 -50.50 36.08 -15.51
C GLY A 119 -51.31 34.79 -15.49
N SER A 120 -52.59 34.91 -15.78
CA SER A 120 -53.54 33.78 -15.75
C SER A 120 -53.84 33.33 -17.18
N TYR A 121 -53.92 32.03 -17.36
CA TYR A 121 -54.11 31.39 -18.64
C TYR A 121 -55.27 30.40 -18.59
N TYR A 122 -56.07 30.31 -19.68
CA TYR A 122 -57.12 29.30 -19.83
C TYR A 122 -56.96 28.58 -21.16
N PHE A 123 -57.50 27.35 -21.20
CA PHE A 123 -57.48 26.51 -22.39
C PHE A 123 -58.88 26.51 -23.05
N ARG A 124 -58.88 26.52 -24.39
CA ARG A 124 -60.08 26.38 -25.21
C ARG A 124 -59.88 25.25 -26.20
N VAL A 125 -60.88 24.45 -26.42
CA VAL A 125 -60.93 23.43 -27.46
C VAL A 125 -62.02 23.73 -28.47
N GLU A 126 -61.73 23.48 -29.76
CA GLU A 126 -62.74 23.52 -30.84
C GLU A 126 -62.61 22.24 -31.66
N ARG A 127 -63.72 21.53 -31.84
CA ARG A 127 -63.79 20.35 -32.72
C ARG A 127 -65.16 20.29 -33.43
N GLY A 128 -65.16 20.50 -34.74
CA GLY A 128 -66.40 20.68 -35.52
C GLY A 128 -67.20 21.87 -34.99
N VAL A 129 -68.43 21.62 -34.60
CA VAL A 129 -69.33 22.66 -34.02
C VAL A 129 -69.10 22.88 -32.54
N MET A 130 -68.45 21.94 -31.88
CA MET A 130 -68.15 22.01 -30.45
C MET A 130 -67.07 23.03 -30.18
N LYS A 131 -67.32 23.93 -29.24
CA LYS A 131 -66.39 24.95 -28.77
C LYS A 131 -66.54 25.12 -27.26
N TYR A 132 -65.47 24.92 -26.48
CA TYR A 132 -65.53 25.04 -25.03
C TYR A 132 -64.34 25.73 -24.44
N ASN A 133 -64.57 26.61 -23.45
CA ASN A 133 -63.53 27.31 -22.69
C ASN A 133 -63.42 26.73 -21.31
N TYR A 134 -62.25 26.17 -20.97
CA TYR A 134 -61.93 25.71 -19.61
C TYR A 134 -61.46 26.89 -18.80
N VAL A 135 -62.38 27.69 -18.24
CA VAL A 135 -62.05 28.88 -17.45
C VAL A 135 -61.79 28.57 -15.97
N ARG A 136 -61.99 27.34 -15.55
CA ARG A 136 -61.64 26.80 -14.22
C ARG A 136 -61.28 25.31 -14.36
N PRO A 137 -60.14 24.85 -13.75
CA PRO A 137 -59.12 25.65 -13.08
C PRO A 137 -58.31 26.54 -14.05
N VAL A 138 -57.82 27.67 -13.57
CA VAL A 138 -56.94 28.58 -14.29
C VAL A 138 -55.49 28.21 -14.02
N LEU A 139 -54.64 28.22 -15.03
CA LEU A 139 -53.20 28.14 -14.88
C LEU A 139 -52.68 29.54 -14.58
N THR A 140 -52.01 29.73 -13.46
CA THR A 140 -51.27 30.96 -13.13
C THR A 140 -49.78 30.73 -13.34
N VAL A 141 -49.17 31.55 -14.19
CA VAL A 141 -47.72 31.55 -14.41
C VAL A 141 -47.11 32.73 -13.67
N ILE A 142 -46.08 32.49 -12.89
CA ILE A 142 -45.30 33.53 -12.23
C ILE A 142 -43.87 33.43 -12.76
N VAL A 143 -43.40 34.49 -13.37
CA VAL A 143 -42.02 34.60 -13.80
C VAL A 143 -41.24 35.40 -12.77
N THR A 144 -40.17 34.78 -12.27
CA THR A 144 -39.29 35.40 -11.26
C THR A 144 -37.94 35.74 -11.86
N GLU A 145 -37.16 36.54 -11.15
CA GLU A 145 -35.79 36.83 -11.55
C GLU A 145 -34.94 35.56 -11.64
N LEU A 146 -33.95 35.55 -12.54
CA LEU A 146 -33.03 34.45 -12.72
C LEU A 146 -32.03 34.39 -11.55
N THR A 147 -32.23 33.47 -10.62
CA THR A 147 -31.32 33.18 -9.52
C THR A 147 -30.63 31.81 -9.68
N GLN A 148 -31.14 30.96 -10.57
CA GLN A 148 -30.62 29.63 -10.83
C GLN A 148 -29.17 29.69 -11.26
N THR A 149 -28.33 28.87 -10.64
CA THR A 149 -26.94 28.63 -11.03
C THR A 149 -26.80 27.25 -11.69
N PRO A 150 -25.77 27.04 -12.52
CA PRO A 150 -25.49 25.71 -13.05
C PRO A 150 -25.22 24.69 -11.94
N ASP A 151 -25.46 23.43 -12.24
CA ASP A 151 -25.07 22.30 -11.42
C ASP A 151 -23.91 21.56 -12.10
N ILE A 152 -22.91 21.19 -11.28
CA ILE A 152 -21.77 20.39 -11.73
C ILE A 152 -21.91 18.99 -11.12
N HIS A 153 -22.11 18.01 -11.99
CA HIS A 153 -22.15 16.60 -11.63
C HIS A 153 -20.77 15.99 -11.84
N MET A 154 -20.22 15.43 -10.78
CA MET A 154 -18.92 14.78 -10.77
C MET A 154 -18.96 13.57 -9.85
N PRO A 155 -18.12 12.54 -10.06
CA PRO A 155 -18.02 11.42 -9.14
C PRO A 155 -17.50 11.90 -7.77
N GLU A 156 -17.95 11.27 -6.70
CA GLU A 156 -17.51 11.60 -5.34
C GLU A 156 -16.01 11.45 -5.15
N LEU A 157 -15.38 10.54 -5.91
CA LEU A 157 -13.95 10.26 -5.83
C LEU A 157 -13.27 10.50 -7.18
N LEU A 158 -12.43 11.51 -7.23
CA LEU A 158 -11.49 11.72 -8.33
C LEU A 158 -10.15 11.08 -7.97
N VAL A 159 -9.66 10.18 -8.84
CA VAL A 159 -8.38 9.50 -8.65
C VAL A 159 -7.39 9.99 -9.69
N SER A 160 -6.20 10.37 -9.24
CA SER A 160 -5.12 10.81 -10.11
C SER A 160 -4.80 9.79 -11.20
N GLY A 161 -4.65 10.26 -12.43
CA GLY A 161 -4.38 9.41 -13.60
C GLY A 161 -5.59 8.67 -14.17
N HIS A 162 -6.77 8.73 -13.53
CA HIS A 162 -7.99 8.09 -14.01
C HIS A 162 -8.93 9.13 -14.60
N SER A 163 -9.33 8.93 -15.83
CA SER A 163 -10.27 9.83 -16.50
C SER A 163 -11.66 9.73 -15.90
N SER A 164 -12.23 10.87 -15.53
CA SER A 164 -13.57 11.00 -14.97
C SER A 164 -14.40 11.93 -15.85
N ARG A 165 -15.66 11.55 -16.08
CA ARG A 165 -16.64 12.39 -16.80
C ARG A 165 -17.27 13.35 -15.81
N LEU A 166 -17.23 14.64 -16.17
CA LEU A 166 -17.88 15.72 -15.45
C LEU A 166 -18.93 16.33 -16.38
N GLU A 167 -20.09 16.64 -15.81
CA GLU A 167 -21.19 17.23 -16.55
C GLU A 167 -21.64 18.52 -15.86
N CYS A 168 -21.85 19.55 -16.68
CA CYS A 168 -22.45 20.79 -16.25
C CYS A 168 -23.86 20.90 -16.84
N SER A 169 -24.86 21.09 -16.00
CA SER A 169 -26.24 21.26 -16.41
C SER A 169 -26.80 22.57 -15.87
N MET A 170 -27.79 23.11 -16.57
CA MET A 170 -28.55 24.29 -16.11
C MET A 170 -30.00 23.86 -15.93
N PRO A 171 -30.45 23.65 -14.67
CA PRO A 171 -31.81 23.23 -14.41
C PRO A 171 -32.82 24.23 -14.99
N GLY A 172 -33.84 23.68 -15.67
CA GLY A 172 -34.85 24.50 -16.34
C GLY A 172 -34.39 25.19 -17.64
N ALA A 173 -33.18 24.93 -18.12
CA ALA A 173 -32.73 25.48 -19.41
C ALA A 173 -33.54 24.93 -20.58
N CYS A 174 -33.66 25.73 -21.62
CA CYS A 174 -34.36 25.38 -22.82
C CYS A 174 -33.55 24.44 -23.71
N SER A 175 -34.22 23.70 -24.57
CA SER A 175 -33.63 22.86 -25.61
C SER A 175 -33.78 23.47 -27.00
N GLY A 176 -33.02 22.96 -27.99
CA GLY A 176 -33.08 23.40 -29.37
C GLY A 176 -32.39 24.75 -29.61
N ALA A 177 -33.01 25.65 -30.35
CA ALA A 177 -32.43 26.96 -30.72
C ALA A 177 -32.17 27.88 -29.49
N LEU A 178 -32.79 27.58 -28.36
CA LEU A 178 -32.63 28.33 -27.10
C LEU A 178 -31.75 27.61 -26.08
N ALA A 179 -31.05 26.55 -26.51
CA ALA A 179 -30.16 25.80 -25.65
C ALA A 179 -29.01 26.69 -25.13
N PRO A 180 -28.61 26.55 -23.87
CA PRO A 180 -27.49 27.29 -23.32
C PRO A 180 -26.17 26.85 -23.94
N THR A 181 -25.17 27.72 -23.90
CA THR A 181 -23.80 27.38 -24.21
C THR A 181 -22.99 27.23 -22.94
N PHE A 182 -22.12 26.20 -22.90
CA PHE A 182 -21.33 25.86 -21.73
C PHE A 182 -19.86 26.15 -21.97
N PHE A 183 -19.17 26.63 -20.94
CA PHE A 183 -17.73 26.87 -20.95
C PHE A 183 -17.14 26.38 -19.63
N TRP A 184 -16.06 25.61 -19.73
CA TRP A 184 -15.30 25.18 -18.56
C TRP A 184 -13.99 25.94 -18.48
N THR A 185 -13.62 26.35 -17.28
CA THR A 185 -12.35 26.99 -16.96
C THR A 185 -11.78 26.45 -15.68
N GLY A 186 -10.45 26.29 -15.60
CA GLY A 186 -9.77 25.81 -14.40
C GLY A 186 -8.35 25.35 -14.69
N ALA A 187 -7.48 25.40 -13.69
CA ALA A 187 -6.07 25.02 -13.83
C ALA A 187 -5.87 23.53 -14.17
N ALA A 188 -6.83 22.68 -13.78
CA ALA A 188 -6.81 21.25 -14.09
C ALA A 188 -7.12 20.93 -15.56
N LEU A 189 -7.70 21.87 -16.31
CA LEU A 189 -7.99 21.73 -17.72
C LEU A 189 -6.74 22.07 -18.53
N ARG A 190 -5.93 21.06 -18.82
CA ARG A 190 -4.71 21.23 -19.61
C ARG A 190 -5.05 21.31 -21.10
N PRO A 191 -4.43 22.23 -21.85
CA PRO A 191 -4.61 22.27 -23.29
C PRO A 191 -3.99 21.01 -23.92
N SER A 192 -4.81 20.18 -24.49
CA SER A 192 -4.35 19.18 -25.45
C SER A 192 -4.04 19.89 -26.77
N GLY A 193 -2.83 20.49 -26.88
CA GLY A 193 -2.39 21.24 -28.08
C GLY A 193 -2.90 22.69 -28.09
N TRP A 194 -2.01 23.64 -28.25
CA TRP A 194 -2.18 25.06 -28.65
C TRP A 194 -3.56 25.72 -28.41
N GLY A 195 -4.03 25.79 -27.17
CA GLY A 195 -5.24 26.51 -26.81
C GLY A 195 -5.37 26.68 -25.32
N LEU A 196 -5.84 27.85 -24.89
CA LEU A 196 -6.30 28.07 -23.51
C LEU A 196 -7.29 26.96 -23.15
N GLY A 197 -7.17 26.33 -21.97
CA GLY A 197 -8.02 25.24 -21.49
C GLY A 197 -9.50 25.58 -21.34
N ILE A 198 -10.15 25.98 -22.45
CA ILE A 198 -11.56 26.33 -22.54
C ILE A 198 -12.26 25.22 -23.33
N HIS A 199 -13.09 24.45 -22.64
CA HIS A 199 -13.93 23.45 -23.26
C HIS A 199 -15.34 23.99 -23.44
N ARG A 200 -15.86 23.90 -24.68
CA ARG A 200 -17.22 24.35 -25.09
C ARG A 200 -18.17 23.16 -25.18
N SER A 201 -18.41 22.52 -24.04
CA SER A 201 -19.33 21.38 -23.95
C SER A 201 -19.96 21.34 -22.58
N SER A 202 -21.17 20.81 -22.46
CA SER A 202 -21.75 20.48 -21.17
C SER A 202 -20.99 19.37 -20.45
N GLU A 203 -20.29 18.52 -21.18
CA GLU A 203 -19.52 17.40 -20.66
C GLU A 203 -18.03 17.57 -20.97
N ILE A 204 -17.20 17.21 -20.01
CA ILE A 204 -15.75 17.13 -20.18
C ILE A 204 -15.24 15.82 -19.60
N LEU A 205 -14.14 15.31 -20.15
CA LEU A 205 -13.36 14.21 -19.61
C LEU A 205 -12.13 14.81 -18.92
N LEU A 206 -12.07 14.69 -17.59
CA LEU A 206 -10.97 15.19 -16.77
C LEU A 206 -10.10 14.03 -16.30
N THR A 207 -8.78 14.08 -16.58
CA THR A 207 -7.78 13.19 -16.00
C THR A 207 -6.97 14.00 -14.99
N PRO A 208 -7.37 13.97 -13.71
CA PRO A 208 -6.73 14.81 -12.69
C PRO A 208 -5.34 14.31 -12.36
N LEU A 209 -4.46 15.23 -11.99
CA LEU A 209 -3.14 14.95 -11.42
C LEU A 209 -3.13 15.32 -9.92
N PRO A 210 -2.15 14.87 -9.13
CA PRO A 210 -2.07 15.19 -7.70
C PRO A 210 -2.11 16.70 -7.42
N GLN A 211 -1.41 17.50 -8.24
CA GLN A 211 -1.38 18.97 -8.11
C GLN A 211 -2.72 19.66 -8.40
N ASP A 212 -3.69 18.96 -8.99
CA ASP A 212 -5.03 19.51 -9.21
C ASP A 212 -5.89 19.46 -7.94
N HIS A 213 -5.41 18.75 -6.90
CA HIS A 213 -6.09 18.75 -5.60
C HIS A 213 -6.15 20.17 -5.02
N GLY A 214 -7.35 20.58 -4.60
CA GLY A 214 -7.58 21.92 -4.06
C GLY A 214 -7.72 23.02 -5.09
N THR A 215 -7.50 22.76 -6.40
CA THR A 215 -7.73 23.74 -7.46
C THR A 215 -9.22 23.91 -7.75
N HIS A 216 -9.57 25.01 -8.39
CA HIS A 216 -10.94 25.35 -8.71
C HIS A 216 -11.26 25.03 -10.16
N LEU A 217 -12.45 24.47 -10.38
CA LEU A 217 -13.04 24.21 -11.69
C LEU A 217 -14.36 24.96 -11.78
N THR A 218 -14.52 25.77 -12.82
CA THR A 218 -15.70 26.62 -13.02
C THR A 218 -16.41 26.23 -14.30
N CYS A 219 -17.71 25.96 -14.19
CA CYS A 219 -18.61 25.91 -15.34
C CYS A 219 -19.36 27.23 -15.47
N ARG A 220 -19.29 27.82 -16.65
CA ARG A 220 -19.99 29.05 -17.05
C ARG A 220 -21.03 28.72 -18.11
N VAL A 221 -22.27 29.13 -17.86
CA VAL A 221 -23.40 28.89 -18.76
C VAL A 221 -23.93 30.20 -19.25
N THR A 222 -24.01 30.38 -20.57
CA THR A 222 -24.58 31.56 -21.21
C THR A 222 -25.93 31.21 -21.82
N LEU A 223 -26.97 31.95 -21.41
CA LEU A 223 -28.33 31.81 -21.91
C LEU A 223 -28.54 32.76 -23.09
N PRO A 224 -28.82 32.26 -24.31
CA PRO A 224 -28.71 33.06 -25.54
C PRO A 224 -29.72 34.19 -25.64
N GLN A 225 -30.91 34.07 -25.05
CA GLN A 225 -31.98 35.07 -25.19
C GLN A 225 -31.70 36.40 -24.49
N ALA A 226 -31.05 36.35 -23.32
CA ALA A 226 -30.75 37.55 -22.54
C ALA A 226 -29.27 37.91 -22.52
N GLY A 227 -28.41 37.10 -23.15
CA GLY A 227 -26.95 37.23 -23.05
C GLY A 227 -26.44 37.09 -21.60
N VAL A 228 -27.29 36.58 -20.70
CA VAL A 228 -26.98 36.45 -19.28
C VAL A 228 -26.11 35.22 -19.06
N THR A 229 -25.05 35.41 -18.29
CA THR A 229 -24.13 34.33 -17.90
C THR A 229 -24.29 34.02 -16.42
N ARG A 230 -24.33 32.74 -16.11
CA ARG A 230 -24.30 32.20 -14.73
C ARG A 230 -23.13 31.22 -14.61
N GLU A 231 -22.53 31.13 -13.44
CA GLU A 231 -21.40 30.25 -13.22
C GLU A 231 -21.49 29.52 -11.88
N ARG A 232 -20.84 28.38 -11.83
CA ARG A 232 -20.62 27.61 -10.60
C ARG A 232 -19.18 27.14 -10.55
N THR A 233 -18.56 27.32 -9.41
CA THR A 233 -17.19 26.89 -9.13
C THR A 233 -17.21 25.81 -8.07
N VAL A 234 -16.43 24.74 -8.30
CA VAL A 234 -16.20 23.66 -7.34
C VAL A 234 -14.70 23.50 -7.11
N GLN A 235 -14.33 23.11 -5.90
CA GLN A 235 -12.96 22.75 -5.58
C GLN A 235 -12.75 21.26 -5.81
N LEU A 236 -11.70 20.90 -6.57
CA LEU A 236 -11.39 19.52 -6.89
C LEU A 236 -10.79 18.80 -5.69
N SER A 237 -11.31 17.64 -5.36
CA SER A 237 -10.77 16.74 -4.35
C SER A 237 -10.18 15.50 -5.03
N VAL A 238 -8.86 15.55 -5.29
CA VAL A 238 -8.16 14.47 -5.99
C VAL A 238 -7.48 13.56 -4.98
N SER A 239 -7.70 12.25 -5.14
CA SER A 239 -7.01 11.21 -4.39
C SER A 239 -5.84 10.66 -5.21
N TYR A 240 -4.71 10.38 -4.54
CA TYR A 240 -3.50 9.92 -5.21
C TYR A 240 -2.64 9.04 -4.29
N PRO A 241 -1.85 8.12 -4.88
CA PRO A 241 -0.91 7.29 -4.13
C PRO A 241 0.19 8.15 -3.50
N PRO A 242 0.97 7.61 -2.55
CA PRO A 242 2.11 8.30 -1.99
C PRO A 242 3.06 8.81 -3.07
N GLN A 243 3.47 10.08 -2.93
CA GLN A 243 4.43 10.74 -3.79
C GLN A 243 5.48 11.46 -2.95
N SER A 244 6.61 11.78 -3.56
CA SER A 244 7.67 12.58 -2.91
C SER A 244 8.06 12.02 -1.54
N LEU A 245 8.30 10.70 -1.47
CA LEU A 245 8.79 10.07 -0.25
C LEU A 245 10.15 10.65 0.11
N THR A 246 10.22 11.33 1.26
CA THR A 246 11.43 11.99 1.73
C THR A 246 11.94 11.29 2.99
N LEU A 247 13.24 10.98 2.96
CA LEU A 247 13.99 10.55 4.14
C LEU A 247 14.85 11.71 4.62
N SER A 248 14.89 11.93 5.92
CA SER A 248 15.82 12.88 6.50
C SER A 248 16.39 12.36 7.81
N VAL A 249 17.62 12.76 8.10
CA VAL A 249 18.37 12.35 9.27
C VAL A 249 18.73 13.58 10.08
N SER A 250 18.59 13.51 11.40
CA SER A 250 19.09 14.53 12.33
C SER A 250 19.87 13.87 13.46
N THR A 251 20.90 14.56 13.93
CA THR A 251 21.72 14.22 15.08
C THR A 251 21.25 14.98 16.33
N ALA A 252 21.88 14.76 17.48
CA ALA A 252 21.53 15.42 18.74
C ALA A 252 21.63 16.96 18.72
N ASP A 253 22.41 17.52 17.79
CA ASP A 253 22.73 18.96 17.75
C ASP A 253 21.64 19.84 17.13
N ASP A 254 20.40 19.36 16.99
CA ASP A 254 19.23 20.09 16.47
C ASP A 254 19.46 20.92 15.18
N ARG A 255 20.47 20.58 14.39
CA ARG A 255 20.63 21.11 13.05
C ARG A 255 19.45 20.65 12.18
N ALA A 256 19.08 21.47 11.21
CA ALA A 256 18.03 21.11 10.26
C ALA A 256 18.23 19.69 9.73
N PRO A 257 17.16 18.87 9.67
CA PRO A 257 17.27 17.50 9.20
C PRO A 257 17.90 17.47 7.80
N ASP A 258 18.93 16.67 7.61
CA ASP A 258 19.58 16.48 6.32
C ASP A 258 18.77 15.49 5.47
N THR A 259 18.39 15.91 4.25
CA THR A 259 17.56 15.10 3.36
C THR A 259 18.42 14.08 2.64
N GLN A 260 18.05 12.82 2.75
CA GLN A 260 18.74 11.69 2.16
C GLN A 260 18.07 11.23 0.87
N GLY A 261 18.88 10.94 -0.15
CA GLY A 261 18.40 10.31 -1.38
C GLY A 261 18.02 8.84 -1.18
N ASN A 262 17.27 8.27 -2.12
CA ASN A 262 17.00 6.83 -2.11
C ASN A 262 18.28 6.03 -2.32
N GLY A 263 18.55 5.04 -1.46
CA GLY A 263 19.76 4.23 -1.49
C GLY A 263 21.01 4.96 -0.96
N SER A 264 20.83 6.07 -0.21
CA SER A 264 21.95 6.79 0.40
C SER A 264 22.64 5.94 1.46
N TYR A 265 23.92 6.24 1.68
CA TYR A 265 24.77 5.60 2.67
C TYR A 265 25.06 6.60 3.80
N LEU A 266 24.82 6.18 5.04
CA LEU A 266 25.03 6.97 6.24
C LEU A 266 26.06 6.29 7.15
N GLU A 267 27.08 7.00 7.53
CA GLU A 267 28.05 6.57 8.54
C GLU A 267 27.74 7.21 9.89
N ALA A 268 27.71 6.40 10.93
CA ALA A 268 27.52 6.86 12.30
C ALA A 268 28.53 6.19 13.24
N GLN A 269 28.96 6.93 14.25
CA GLN A 269 29.81 6.36 15.29
C GLN A 269 28.97 5.63 16.35
N LYS A 270 29.50 4.55 16.88
CA LYS A 270 28.90 3.84 18.01
C LYS A 270 28.59 4.79 19.16
N GLY A 271 27.38 4.74 19.70
CA GLY A 271 26.91 5.62 20.77
C GLY A 271 26.32 6.95 20.29
N GLN A 272 26.43 7.29 19.01
CA GLN A 272 25.84 8.50 18.45
C GLN A 272 24.32 8.44 18.48
N PHE A 273 23.67 9.58 18.76
CA PHE A 273 22.22 9.72 18.62
C PHE A 273 21.86 9.96 17.16
N LEU A 274 20.93 9.19 16.63
CA LEU A 274 20.34 9.41 15.31
C LEU A 274 18.82 9.44 15.38
N ARG A 275 18.21 10.32 14.61
CA ARG A 275 16.78 10.42 14.39
C ARG A 275 16.51 10.33 12.89
N LEU A 276 15.84 9.27 12.47
CA LEU A 276 15.40 9.06 11.09
C LEU A 276 13.96 9.52 10.95
N LEU A 277 13.69 10.35 9.94
CA LEU A 277 12.37 10.88 9.65
C LEU A 277 11.95 10.42 8.25
N CYS A 278 10.72 9.97 8.13
CA CYS A 278 10.12 9.61 6.85
C CYS A 278 8.81 10.34 6.66
N ALA A 279 8.66 11.01 5.52
CA ALA A 279 7.43 11.71 5.15
C ALA A 279 7.05 11.42 3.70
N ALA A 280 5.75 11.37 3.44
CA ALA A 280 5.20 11.20 2.10
C ALA A 280 3.98 12.10 1.91
N ASP A 281 3.82 12.64 0.71
CA ASP A 281 2.60 13.31 0.30
C ASP A 281 1.66 12.30 -0.35
N SER A 282 0.43 12.21 0.16
CA SER A 282 -0.58 11.26 -0.33
C SER A 282 -1.99 11.65 0.09
N ARG A 283 -2.95 11.16 -0.68
CA ARG A 283 -4.36 11.33 -0.35
C ARG A 283 -5.18 10.08 -0.77
N PRO A 284 -5.80 9.35 0.16
CA PRO A 284 -5.75 9.51 1.62
C PRO A 284 -4.31 9.49 2.17
N PRO A 285 -4.11 9.99 3.41
CA PRO A 285 -2.82 9.90 4.07
C PRO A 285 -2.28 8.47 4.07
N ALA A 286 -0.99 8.31 3.78
CA ALA A 286 -0.35 7.00 3.75
C ALA A 286 -0.02 6.52 5.17
N THR A 287 -0.06 5.20 5.34
CA THR A 287 0.59 4.53 6.46
C THR A 287 2.08 4.47 6.18
N LEU A 288 2.88 5.01 7.09
CA LEU A 288 4.33 4.97 7.01
C LEU A 288 4.87 3.85 7.90
N THR A 289 5.86 3.11 7.41
CA THR A 289 6.49 2.01 8.15
C THR A 289 8.01 2.10 7.97
N TRP A 290 8.76 1.96 9.08
CA TRP A 290 10.19 1.75 9.08
C TRP A 290 10.51 0.27 9.26
N ASP A 291 11.28 -0.29 8.36
CA ASP A 291 11.77 -1.66 8.39
C ASP A 291 13.30 -1.67 8.41
N LEU A 292 13.90 -2.58 9.18
CA LEU A 292 15.29 -2.96 9.11
C LEU A 292 15.36 -4.42 8.60
N GLU A 293 15.91 -4.63 7.41
CA GLU A 293 16.05 -5.97 6.80
C GLU A 293 14.73 -6.78 6.85
N ALA A 294 13.60 -6.15 6.47
CA ALA A 294 12.24 -6.70 6.53
C ALA A 294 11.62 -6.87 7.93
N ARG A 295 12.30 -6.46 8.99
CA ARG A 295 11.75 -6.40 10.35
C ARG A 295 11.15 -5.02 10.60
N VAL A 296 9.87 -4.94 10.88
CA VAL A 296 9.18 -3.68 11.22
C VAL A 296 9.70 -3.13 12.55
N LEU A 297 10.19 -1.89 12.55
CA LEU A 297 10.67 -1.17 13.73
C LEU A 297 9.67 -0.15 14.24
N ALA A 298 8.99 0.55 13.34
CA ALA A 298 8.01 1.57 13.67
C ALA A 298 6.96 1.69 12.57
N GLN A 299 5.72 2.03 12.96
CA GLN A 299 4.61 2.25 12.05
C GLN A 299 3.79 3.45 12.51
N SER A 300 3.36 4.31 11.56
CA SER A 300 2.47 5.42 11.87
C SER A 300 1.05 4.93 12.08
N GLN A 301 0.36 5.54 13.05
CA GLN A 301 -1.10 5.42 13.09
C GLN A 301 -1.70 6.21 11.92
N THR A 302 -2.75 5.67 11.28
CA THR A 302 -3.31 6.03 9.98
C THR A 302 -3.85 7.47 9.82
N SER A 303 -3.66 8.37 10.76
CA SER A 303 -4.32 9.69 10.72
C SER A 303 -3.39 10.91 10.63
N GLY A 304 -2.10 10.77 10.31
CA GLY A 304 -1.18 11.89 10.43
C GLY A 304 -0.39 12.23 9.17
N ARG A 305 -0.50 13.46 8.68
CA ARG A 305 0.48 14.11 7.79
C ARG A 305 1.84 14.36 8.48
N ARG A 306 2.07 13.73 9.65
CA ARG A 306 3.31 13.91 10.41
C ARG A 306 4.34 12.91 9.94
N PRO A 307 5.61 13.32 9.82
CA PRO A 307 6.70 12.41 9.55
C PRO A 307 6.75 11.27 10.57
N LEU A 308 6.96 10.05 10.10
CA LEU A 308 7.25 8.91 10.99
C LEU A 308 8.68 9.05 11.48
N ARG A 309 8.83 9.08 12.81
CA ARG A 309 10.10 9.23 13.51
C ARG A 309 10.57 7.87 14.02
N LEU A 310 11.82 7.54 13.74
CA LEU A 310 12.55 6.44 14.35
C LEU A 310 13.78 7.00 15.05
N GLU A 311 13.91 6.78 16.35
CA GLU A 311 15.03 7.28 17.17
C GLU A 311 15.94 6.14 17.56
N LEU A 312 17.24 6.34 17.35
CA LEU A 312 18.33 5.49 17.80
C LEU A 312 19.13 6.28 18.83
N PRO A 313 18.83 6.17 20.13
CA PRO A 313 19.41 7.01 21.18
C PRO A 313 20.91 6.81 21.38
N GLY A 314 21.43 5.68 20.96
CA GLY A 314 22.86 5.36 20.96
C GLY A 314 23.10 4.21 20.02
N VAL A 315 23.54 4.53 18.79
CA VAL A 315 23.76 3.57 17.72
C VAL A 315 24.72 2.47 18.15
N LYS A 316 24.33 1.22 17.92
CA LYS A 316 25.12 0.02 18.22
C LYS A 316 25.54 -0.69 16.92
N PRO A 317 26.59 -1.52 16.95
CA PRO A 317 26.96 -2.31 15.78
C PRO A 317 25.83 -3.14 15.18
N GLY A 318 24.91 -3.63 16.01
CA GLY A 318 23.73 -4.38 15.57
C GLY A 318 22.61 -3.55 14.93
N ASP A 319 22.71 -2.22 14.96
CA ASP A 319 21.80 -1.31 14.29
C ASP A 319 22.24 -1.01 12.84
N ALA A 320 23.43 -1.48 12.43
CA ALA A 320 23.88 -1.39 11.06
C ALA A 320 22.98 -2.23 10.13
N GLY A 321 22.76 -1.73 8.90
CA GLY A 321 21.96 -2.43 7.91
C GLY A 321 21.08 -1.50 7.08
N ARG A 322 20.20 -2.10 6.29
CA ARG A 322 19.34 -1.39 5.36
C ARG A 322 18.00 -1.03 6.01
N TYR A 323 17.84 0.26 6.27
CA TYR A 323 16.57 0.83 6.70
C TYR A 323 15.71 1.16 5.49
N THR A 324 14.48 0.70 5.48
CA THR A 324 13.51 0.99 4.44
C THR A 324 12.34 1.73 5.04
N CYS A 325 12.03 2.92 4.51
CA CYS A 325 10.74 3.54 4.77
C CYS A 325 9.78 3.20 3.64
N ARG A 326 8.62 2.68 4.01
CA ARG A 326 7.51 2.39 3.11
C ARG A 326 6.34 3.29 3.44
N ALA A 327 5.77 3.89 2.41
CA ALA A 327 4.53 4.65 2.48
C ALA A 327 3.46 3.92 1.66
N GLU A 328 2.29 3.66 2.23
CA GLU A 328 1.23 2.90 1.58
C GLU A 328 -0.13 3.50 1.87
N ASN A 329 -0.96 3.66 0.84
CA ASN A 329 -2.39 3.91 0.94
C ASN A 329 -3.15 2.98 -0.01
N ARG A 330 -4.50 3.04 -0.01
CA ARG A 330 -5.34 2.19 -0.87
C ARG A 330 -5.11 2.34 -2.38
N LEU A 331 -4.37 3.36 -2.82
CA LEU A 331 -4.13 3.68 -4.23
C LEU A 331 -2.74 3.25 -4.70
N GLY A 332 -1.83 2.93 -3.78
CA GLY A 332 -0.49 2.48 -4.10
C GLY A 332 0.50 2.63 -2.96
N SER A 333 1.74 2.25 -3.23
CA SER A 333 2.83 2.31 -2.28
C SER A 333 4.12 2.85 -2.91
N GLN A 334 4.96 3.49 -2.08
CA GLN A 334 6.33 3.87 -2.40
C GLN A 334 7.25 3.45 -1.27
N HIS A 335 8.52 3.22 -1.57
CA HIS A 335 9.55 2.96 -0.57
C HIS A 335 10.85 3.70 -0.91
N SER A 336 11.63 3.97 0.10
CA SER A 336 12.96 4.55 -0.01
C SER A 336 13.88 3.92 1.03
N THR A 337 15.14 3.74 0.68
CA THR A 337 16.11 3.00 1.49
C THR A 337 17.27 3.89 1.91
N LEU A 338 17.81 3.59 3.09
CA LEU A 338 19.01 4.20 3.67
C LEU A 338 19.87 3.07 4.24
N GLU A 339 21.14 3.00 3.91
CA GLU A 339 22.08 2.04 4.47
C GLU A 339 22.89 2.68 5.59
N LEU A 340 22.73 2.18 6.81
CA LEU A 340 23.45 2.66 7.97
C LEU A 340 24.67 1.78 8.24
N SER A 341 25.85 2.40 8.23
CA SER A 341 27.09 1.79 8.69
C SER A 341 27.48 2.36 10.05
N VAL A 342 27.79 1.48 10.98
CA VAL A 342 28.20 1.87 12.32
C VAL A 342 29.70 1.67 12.48
N GLN A 343 30.37 2.77 12.76
CA GLN A 343 31.83 2.81 12.92
C GLN A 343 32.20 2.71 14.40
N TYR A 344 33.20 1.87 14.70
CA TYR A 344 33.71 1.71 16.06
C TYR A 344 35.14 1.15 16.07
N PRO A 345 35.94 1.47 17.13
CA PRO A 345 37.30 0.96 17.29
C PRO A 345 37.30 -0.56 17.52
N PRO A 346 38.43 -1.24 17.44
CA PRO A 346 38.57 -2.65 17.77
C PRO A 346 38.01 -2.98 19.15
N GLU A 347 37.10 -3.94 19.23
CA GLU A 347 36.47 -4.43 20.46
C GLU A 347 36.61 -5.94 20.54
N ASP A 348 36.52 -6.50 21.77
CA ASP A 348 36.58 -7.95 22.00
C ASP A 348 37.80 -8.64 21.37
N LEU A 349 38.98 -7.99 21.49
CA LEU A 349 40.21 -8.57 21.00
C LEU A 349 40.57 -9.82 21.82
N ARG A 350 40.65 -10.96 21.15
CA ARG A 350 40.96 -12.25 21.76
C ARG A 350 41.82 -13.09 20.82
N VAL A 351 42.55 -14.03 21.43
CA VAL A 351 43.39 -14.97 20.70
C VAL A 351 42.82 -16.37 20.80
N THR A 352 42.65 -17.01 19.67
CA THR A 352 42.32 -18.45 19.62
C THR A 352 43.58 -19.25 19.33
N VAL A 353 43.72 -20.36 20.07
CA VAL A 353 44.90 -21.22 20.02
C VAL A 353 44.53 -22.57 19.40
N SER A 354 45.38 -23.04 18.48
CA SER A 354 45.33 -24.39 17.91
C SER A 354 46.70 -25.07 18.08
N GLN A 355 46.74 -26.24 18.76
CA GLN A 355 47.92 -27.07 18.91
C GLN A 355 47.75 -28.37 18.13
N ALA A 356 48.83 -28.95 17.62
CA ALA A 356 48.82 -30.10 16.70
C ALA A 356 48.09 -31.37 17.20
N ASN A 357 47.89 -31.48 18.53
CA ASN A 357 47.23 -32.63 19.15
C ASN A 357 45.91 -32.35 19.87
N ARG A 358 45.39 -31.12 19.77
CA ARG A 358 44.11 -30.72 20.34
C ARG A 358 43.27 -29.98 19.33
N THR A 359 42.17 -30.57 18.92
CA THR A 359 41.13 -29.91 18.10
C THR A 359 40.29 -28.90 18.85
N VAL A 360 40.62 -28.59 20.11
CA VAL A 360 39.90 -27.64 20.94
C VAL A 360 40.54 -26.28 20.76
N LEU A 361 39.78 -25.35 20.16
CA LEU A 361 40.10 -23.92 20.10
C LEU A 361 39.90 -23.32 21.50
N GLU A 362 41.01 -23.07 22.21
CA GLU A 362 40.99 -22.36 23.47
C GLU A 362 41.03 -20.85 23.21
N ILE A 363 40.11 -20.09 23.84
CA ILE A 363 40.06 -18.63 23.76
C ILE A 363 40.82 -18.06 24.91
N LEU A 364 41.92 -17.37 24.64
CA LEU A 364 42.77 -16.77 25.65
C LEU A 364 42.51 -15.26 25.74
N GLY A 365 42.36 -14.78 26.96
CA GLY A 365 42.27 -13.35 27.28
C GLY A 365 43.64 -12.71 27.53
N ASN A 366 43.63 -11.41 27.79
CA ASN A 366 44.87 -10.65 28.08
C ASN A 366 45.62 -11.18 29.31
N GLY A 367 46.93 -11.37 29.16
CA GLY A 367 47.79 -11.85 30.25
C GLY A 367 47.73 -13.35 30.51
N SER A 368 47.06 -14.14 29.67
CA SER A 368 47.03 -15.59 29.81
C SER A 368 48.40 -16.20 29.55
N SER A 369 48.73 -17.25 30.37
CA SER A 369 49.95 -18.07 30.15
C SER A 369 49.57 -19.32 29.36
N LEU A 370 50.30 -19.58 28.27
CA LEU A 370 50.08 -20.73 27.40
C LEU A 370 51.30 -21.68 27.52
N PRO A 371 51.17 -22.82 28.21
CA PRO A 371 52.20 -23.84 28.22
C PRO A 371 52.26 -24.59 26.91
N VAL A 372 53.42 -24.68 26.28
CA VAL A 372 53.66 -25.37 25.01
C VAL A 372 54.91 -26.24 25.14
N LEU A 373 54.88 -27.43 24.58
CA LEU A 373 56.05 -28.30 24.56
C LEU A 373 56.97 -27.96 23.41
N GLU A 374 58.26 -27.99 23.65
CA GLU A 374 59.27 -27.80 22.62
C GLU A 374 59.10 -28.82 21.47
N GLY A 375 59.22 -28.33 20.21
CA GLY A 375 59.03 -29.11 19.02
C GLY A 375 57.59 -29.26 18.52
N GLN A 376 56.60 -28.79 19.29
CA GLN A 376 55.19 -28.77 18.84
C GLN A 376 54.94 -27.62 17.88
N SER A 377 53.90 -27.77 17.01
CA SER A 377 53.39 -26.70 16.22
C SER A 377 52.33 -25.89 17.00
N LEU A 378 52.38 -24.57 16.91
CA LEU A 378 51.47 -23.65 17.55
C LEU A 378 50.93 -22.66 16.50
N ARG A 379 49.60 -22.51 16.48
CA ARG A 379 48.92 -21.52 15.64
C ARG A 379 48.06 -20.65 16.56
N LEU A 380 48.36 -19.36 16.53
CA LEU A 380 47.61 -18.32 17.23
C LEU A 380 46.86 -17.48 16.21
N VAL A 381 45.57 -17.32 16.42
CA VAL A 381 44.71 -16.49 15.55
C VAL A 381 44.11 -15.36 16.40
N CYS A 382 44.41 -14.17 16.03
CA CYS A 382 43.91 -12.94 16.64
C CYS A 382 42.56 -12.57 15.99
N VAL A 383 41.53 -12.36 16.81
CA VAL A 383 40.17 -12.05 16.33
C VAL A 383 39.66 -10.82 17.06
N THR A 384 39.09 -9.90 16.32
CA THR A 384 38.46 -8.69 16.87
C THR A 384 37.24 -8.30 16.03
N HIS A 385 36.37 -7.49 16.61
CA HIS A 385 35.25 -6.85 15.92
C HIS A 385 35.55 -5.36 15.83
N SER A 386 35.46 -4.80 14.64
CA SER A 386 35.64 -3.37 14.39
C SER A 386 35.03 -2.96 13.06
N SER A 387 34.69 -1.69 12.93
CA SER A 387 34.28 -1.07 11.68
C SER A 387 34.91 0.32 11.59
N PRO A 388 35.76 0.62 10.59
CA PRO A 388 36.30 -0.28 9.57
C PRO A 388 37.05 -1.47 10.15
N PRO A 389 37.29 -2.54 9.33
CA PRO A 389 38.05 -3.70 9.77
C PRO A 389 39.44 -3.31 10.28
N ALA A 390 39.86 -3.86 11.43
CA ALA A 390 41.13 -3.57 12.02
C ALA A 390 42.28 -4.26 11.28
N ARG A 391 43.41 -3.58 11.20
CA ARG A 391 44.68 -4.16 10.81
C ARG A 391 45.23 -4.94 12.02
N LEU A 392 45.50 -6.22 11.83
CA LEU A 392 46.02 -7.11 12.87
C LEU A 392 47.52 -7.33 12.66
N SER A 393 48.32 -7.24 13.74
CA SER A 393 49.75 -7.50 13.72
C SER A 393 50.21 -8.18 15.02
N TRP A 394 51.27 -8.98 14.93
CA TRP A 394 51.87 -9.65 16.07
C TRP A 394 53.23 -8.99 16.38
N ALA A 395 53.53 -8.88 17.67
CA ALA A 395 54.79 -8.36 18.15
C ALA A 395 55.30 -9.17 19.35
N ARG A 396 56.61 -9.18 19.56
CA ARG A 396 57.27 -9.65 20.76
C ARG A 396 57.99 -8.45 21.41
N GLY A 397 57.51 -8.03 22.57
CA GLY A 397 57.95 -6.76 23.15
C GLY A 397 57.73 -5.61 22.14
N THR A 398 58.78 -4.92 21.74
CA THR A 398 58.71 -3.81 20.76
C THR A 398 59.00 -4.23 19.32
N GLN A 399 59.38 -5.49 19.08
CA GLN A 399 59.72 -5.96 17.74
C GLN A 399 58.53 -6.61 17.03
N PRO A 400 58.15 -6.14 15.85
CA PRO A 400 57.09 -6.80 15.07
C PRO A 400 57.52 -8.20 14.65
N LEU A 401 56.68 -9.17 14.87
CA LEU A 401 56.83 -10.51 14.34
C LEU A 401 56.26 -10.51 12.94
N SER A 402 57.14 -10.55 11.92
CA SER A 402 56.69 -10.74 10.55
C SER A 402 56.09 -12.16 10.44
N PRO A 403 54.83 -12.31 9.97
CA PRO A 403 54.31 -13.63 9.70
C PRO A 403 55.24 -14.31 8.66
N SER A 404 55.71 -15.50 8.99
CA SER A 404 56.38 -16.34 7.98
C SER A 404 55.32 -16.63 6.90
N TRP A 405 55.62 -16.15 5.68
CA TRP A 405 54.73 -16.31 4.51
C TRP A 405 54.32 -17.77 4.30
N PRO A 406 52.99 -18.09 4.09
CA PRO A 406 51.89 -17.23 3.68
C PRO A 406 50.72 -17.17 4.72
N SER A 407 50.95 -16.64 5.89
CA SER A 407 49.90 -16.52 6.92
C SER A 407 48.96 -15.36 6.66
N ALA A 408 47.67 -15.59 6.85
CA ALA A 408 46.66 -14.56 6.79
C ALA A 408 46.89 -13.46 7.87
N PRO A 409 46.50 -12.21 7.66
CA PRO A 409 46.60 -11.14 8.66
C PRO A 409 46.02 -11.61 10.01
N GLY A 410 46.76 -11.36 11.10
CA GLY A 410 46.34 -11.78 12.46
C GLY A 410 46.64 -13.23 12.82
N VAL A 411 47.25 -14.01 11.96
CA VAL A 411 47.68 -15.40 12.25
C VAL A 411 49.18 -15.44 12.51
N LEU A 412 49.59 -15.97 13.66
CA LEU A 412 50.96 -16.30 13.99
C LEU A 412 51.11 -17.81 14.01
N GLU A 413 51.89 -18.37 13.08
CA GLU A 413 52.19 -19.79 12.99
C GLU A 413 53.63 -20.05 13.39
N LEU A 414 53.82 -20.91 14.37
CA LEU A 414 55.11 -21.41 14.81
C LEU A 414 55.12 -22.94 14.47
N PRO A 415 55.66 -23.33 13.32
CA PRO A 415 55.65 -24.75 12.89
C PRO A 415 56.39 -25.66 13.84
N ARG A 416 57.40 -25.14 14.52
CA ARG A 416 58.16 -25.80 15.57
C ARG A 416 58.51 -24.79 16.66
N VAL A 417 57.88 -24.96 17.84
CA VAL A 417 58.18 -24.12 19.02
C VAL A 417 59.56 -24.51 19.54
N GLN A 418 60.39 -23.50 19.77
CA GLN A 418 61.72 -23.61 20.35
C GLN A 418 61.80 -22.80 21.65
N MET A 419 62.83 -23.04 22.49
CA MET A 419 63.01 -22.31 23.74
C MET A 419 63.14 -20.75 23.51
N GLU A 420 63.63 -20.33 22.36
CA GLU A 420 63.71 -18.93 22.01
C GLU A 420 62.35 -18.26 21.81
N HIS A 421 61.27 -19.07 21.63
CA HIS A 421 59.90 -18.59 21.51
C HIS A 421 59.25 -18.29 22.87
N GLU A 422 59.92 -18.64 24.00
CA GLU A 422 59.48 -18.33 25.34
C GLU A 422 59.41 -16.79 25.56
N GLY A 423 58.33 -16.34 26.23
CA GLY A 423 58.14 -14.95 26.57
C GLY A 423 56.80 -14.40 26.12
N GLU A 424 56.65 -13.08 26.26
CA GLU A 424 55.43 -12.37 25.97
C GLU A 424 55.30 -12.08 24.45
N VAL A 425 54.18 -12.49 23.86
CA VAL A 425 53.74 -12.16 22.49
C VAL A 425 52.45 -11.37 22.56
N SER A 426 52.36 -10.31 21.78
CA SER A 426 51.15 -9.44 21.75
C SER A 426 50.57 -9.35 20.34
N CYS A 427 49.26 -9.43 20.28
CA CYS A 427 48.51 -9.06 19.08
C CYS A 427 47.99 -7.63 19.20
N HIS A 428 48.20 -6.84 18.16
CA HIS A 428 47.73 -5.47 18.04
C HIS A 428 46.67 -5.38 16.96
N ALA A 429 45.55 -4.75 17.28
CA ALA A 429 44.47 -4.44 16.36
C ALA A 429 44.34 -2.91 16.25
N GLU A 430 44.35 -2.39 15.05
CA GLU A 430 44.34 -0.95 14.78
C GLU A 430 43.38 -0.62 13.64
N ASN A 431 42.52 0.37 13.85
CA ASN A 431 41.76 1.03 12.80
C ASN A 431 41.80 2.56 13.00
N PRO A 432 41.28 3.41 12.08
CA PRO A 432 41.31 4.86 12.22
C PRO A 432 40.66 5.42 13.50
N LEU A 433 39.83 4.63 14.19
CA LEU A 433 39.10 5.05 15.39
C LEU A 433 39.78 4.64 16.70
N GLY A 434 40.77 3.75 16.64
CA GLY A 434 41.50 3.37 17.83
C GLY A 434 42.35 2.11 17.69
N THR A 435 43.06 1.79 18.76
CA THR A 435 43.95 0.64 18.87
C THR A 435 43.64 -0.19 20.10
N ARG A 436 43.82 -1.51 19.99
CA ARG A 436 43.76 -2.44 21.12
C ARG A 436 44.84 -3.48 21.00
N SER A 437 45.34 -3.97 22.16
CA SER A 437 46.33 -5.04 22.19
C SER A 437 45.92 -6.08 23.22
N VAL A 438 46.29 -7.34 22.99
CA VAL A 438 46.19 -8.46 23.88
C VAL A 438 47.53 -9.17 23.94
N SER A 439 48.05 -9.43 25.14
CA SER A 439 49.34 -10.11 25.36
C SER A 439 49.10 -11.51 25.93
N LEU A 440 49.98 -12.43 25.54
CA LEU A 440 50.02 -13.82 26.01
C LEU A 440 51.45 -14.14 26.40
N SER A 441 51.66 -14.86 27.50
CA SER A 441 52.96 -15.39 27.93
C SER A 441 53.09 -16.84 27.43
N LEU A 442 53.98 -17.10 26.52
CA LEU A 442 54.35 -18.44 26.09
C LEU A 442 55.35 -19.03 27.07
N SER A 443 55.01 -20.16 27.69
CA SER A 443 55.87 -20.93 28.55
C SER A 443 56.26 -22.25 27.85
N VAL A 444 57.54 -22.34 27.44
CA VAL A 444 58.02 -23.48 26.68
C VAL A 444 58.58 -24.52 27.63
N HIS A 445 57.98 -25.69 27.67
CA HIS A 445 58.44 -26.80 28.49
C HIS A 445 59.21 -27.81 27.65
N TRP A 446 60.31 -28.28 28.18
CA TRP A 446 61.08 -29.34 27.57
C TRP A 446 60.24 -30.62 27.46
N LYS A 447 60.26 -31.30 26.31
CA LYS A 447 59.67 -32.61 26.16
C LYS A 447 60.60 -33.62 26.83
N PRO A 448 60.26 -34.26 27.97
CA PRO A 448 61.08 -35.30 28.53
C PRO A 448 61.18 -36.43 27.48
N GLU A 449 62.37 -36.72 27.03
CA GLU A 449 62.60 -37.94 26.25
C GLU A 449 62.17 -39.11 27.10
N SER A 450 61.28 -39.92 26.58
CA SER A 450 60.73 -41.06 27.30
C SER A 450 61.87 -42.10 27.48
N TRP A 451 62.53 -42.07 28.63
CA TRP A 451 63.45 -43.14 29.06
C TRP A 451 62.74 -44.48 29.26
N GLY A 452 61.49 -44.59 28.94
CA GLY A 452 60.67 -45.82 29.07
C GLY A 452 61.26 -47.01 28.33
N GLY A 453 62.01 -46.81 27.27
CA GLY A 453 62.63 -47.94 26.51
C GLY A 453 63.75 -48.61 27.26
N TYR A 454 64.60 -47.83 27.93
CA TYR A 454 65.75 -48.41 28.67
C TYR A 454 65.32 -49.03 30.01
N VAL A 455 64.28 -48.51 30.69
CA VAL A 455 63.75 -49.09 31.92
C VAL A 455 63.05 -50.42 31.62
N LEU A 456 62.32 -50.57 30.53
CA LEU A 456 61.69 -51.83 30.13
C LEU A 456 62.72 -52.84 29.70
N ALA A 457 63.84 -52.49 29.06
CA ALA A 457 64.93 -53.37 28.72
C ALA A 457 65.69 -53.86 29.99
N ALA A 458 65.93 -52.97 30.98
CA ALA A 458 66.55 -53.33 32.26
C ALA A 458 65.65 -54.24 33.11
N LEU A 459 64.35 -53.98 33.18
CA LEU A 459 63.40 -54.84 33.90
C LEU A 459 63.17 -56.17 33.18
N GLY A 460 63.20 -56.22 31.89
CA GLY A 460 63.11 -57.45 31.10
C GLY A 460 64.33 -58.33 31.30
N GLY A 461 65.54 -57.78 31.37
CA GLY A 461 66.78 -58.53 31.67
C GLY A 461 66.79 -59.04 33.10
N ALA A 462 66.35 -58.30 34.06
CA ALA A 462 66.24 -58.72 35.48
C ALA A 462 65.17 -59.83 35.68
N ALA A 463 64.03 -59.73 34.98
CA ALA A 463 62.99 -60.75 35.00
C ALA A 463 63.42 -62.06 34.37
N ALA A 464 64.17 -62.02 33.28
CA ALA A 464 64.73 -63.25 32.61
C ALA A 464 65.77 -63.96 33.48
N SER A 465 66.64 -63.22 34.15
CA SER A 465 67.61 -63.77 35.08
C SER A 465 66.96 -64.34 36.35
N ALA A 466 65.89 -63.69 36.88
CA ALA A 466 65.14 -64.25 37.97
C ALA A 466 64.36 -65.53 37.65
N LEU A 467 63.81 -65.62 36.42
CA LEU A 467 63.11 -66.80 35.97
C LEU A 467 64.06 -67.97 35.71
N LEU A 468 65.30 -67.75 35.20
CA LEU A 468 66.34 -68.79 35.10
C LEU A 468 66.79 -69.30 36.45
N SER A 469 66.90 -68.38 37.50
CA SER A 469 67.21 -68.73 38.86
C SER A 469 66.08 -69.53 39.51
N LEU A 470 64.82 -69.16 39.26
CA LEU A 470 63.64 -69.85 39.75
C LEU A 470 63.50 -71.27 39.15
N CYS A 471 63.77 -71.42 37.84
CA CYS A 471 63.82 -72.71 37.16
C CYS A 471 64.89 -73.66 37.75
N ALA A 472 66.05 -73.10 38.09
CA ALA A 472 67.10 -73.87 38.75
C ALA A 472 66.68 -74.33 40.18
N CYS A 473 66.02 -73.48 40.95
CA CYS A 473 65.47 -73.80 42.26
C CYS A 473 64.33 -74.84 42.23
N LEU A 474 63.48 -74.78 41.19
CA LEU A 474 62.37 -75.76 41.03
C LEU A 474 62.83 -77.11 40.57
N LEU A 475 63.97 -77.24 39.92
CA LEU A 475 64.56 -78.52 39.59
C LEU A 475 65.22 -79.23 40.75
N PHE A 476 65.66 -78.44 41.76
CA PHE A 476 66.17 -78.96 43.02
C PHE A 476 65.13 -79.32 44.10
N SER A 477 63.91 -78.85 44.01
CA SER A 477 62.84 -79.07 45.02
C SER A 477 61.86 -80.20 44.65
N ARG A 478 62.09 -80.95 43.56
CA ARG A 478 61.26 -82.13 43.28
C ARG A 478 61.69 -83.44 43.92
N MET A 479 62.33 -83.35 45.06
CA MET A 479 62.57 -84.53 45.92
C MET A 479 62.07 -84.24 47.34
N LYS A 480 60.76 -84.30 47.59
CA LYS A 480 60.12 -84.84 48.79
C LYS A 480 58.63 -84.40 48.82
N THR A 481 57.78 -85.38 48.60
CA THR A 481 56.39 -85.44 49.06
C THR A 481 56.33 -85.85 50.56
N PRO A 482 55.18 -85.98 51.28
CA PRO A 482 53.82 -85.50 51.03
C PRO A 482 53.07 -85.03 52.30
N GLN A 483 51.85 -84.62 52.19
CA GLN A 483 50.64 -84.93 52.94
C GLN A 483 49.93 -83.83 53.78
N LYS A 484 48.66 -83.71 53.39
CA LYS A 484 47.40 -83.59 54.15
C LYS A 484 47.15 -82.30 54.99
N GLU A 485 46.06 -81.78 54.89
CA GLU A 485 44.62 -81.82 55.10
C GLU A 485 44.17 -80.41 55.64
N ALA A 486 43.23 -79.90 55.02
CA ALA A 486 41.80 -79.75 55.29
C ALA A 486 41.41 -78.65 56.26
N VAL A 487 40.35 -78.04 55.83
CA VAL A 487 39.21 -77.56 56.66
C VAL A 487 39.09 -76.07 57.00
N ARG A 488 38.22 -75.46 56.27
CA ARG A 488 36.95 -74.80 56.64
C ARG A 488 36.97 -73.52 57.50
N THR A 489 36.20 -72.66 57.01
CA THR A 489 35.03 -71.89 57.46
C THR A 489 35.27 -70.48 57.97
N VAL A 490 34.46 -69.66 57.34
CA VAL A 490 33.37 -68.84 57.86
C VAL A 490 33.68 -67.47 58.46
N ALA A 491 33.08 -66.57 57.75
CA ALA A 491 32.21 -65.46 58.23
C ALA A 491 32.81 -64.23 58.92
N THR A 492 32.28 -63.22 58.48
CA THR A 492 31.52 -62.19 59.19
C THR A 492 32.20 -60.84 59.42
N GLU A 493 31.61 -59.93 58.77
CA GLU A 493 30.95 -58.69 59.24
C GLU A 493 31.78 -57.48 59.67
N LYS A 494 31.15 -56.43 59.20
CA LYS A 494 31.01 -55.08 59.77
C LYS A 494 32.24 -54.19 59.73
N GLY A 495 32.06 -52.96 59.36
CA GLY A 495 31.02 -51.99 59.30
C GLY A 495 31.58 -50.65 58.96
N ALA A 496 30.74 -49.89 58.46
CA ALA A 496 30.44 -48.47 58.76
C ALA A 496 31.59 -47.47 58.64
N SER A 497 31.49 -46.34 58.07
CA SER A 497 30.48 -45.31 58.22
C SER A 497 30.75 -44.10 57.32
N CYS A 498 29.68 -43.57 56.88
CA CYS A 498 29.29 -42.16 56.66
C CYS A 498 30.02 -41.23 55.68
N GLY A 499 29.40 -40.81 54.75
CA GLY A 499 28.77 -39.73 54.03
C GLY A 499 29.18 -38.28 54.36
N PRO A 500 28.63 -37.22 53.81
CA PRO A 500 27.29 -37.10 53.17
C PRO A 500 27.22 -36.31 51.82
N THR A 501 26.15 -36.51 51.22
CA THR A 501 25.45 -35.78 50.14
C THR A 501 25.15 -34.29 50.49
N PRO A 502 24.55 -33.41 49.63
CA PRO A 502 23.36 -33.64 48.79
C PRO A 502 23.39 -32.88 47.43
N VAL A 503 22.46 -32.87 46.53
CA VAL A 503 21.00 -32.96 46.50
C VAL A 503 20.54 -33.17 45.06
N CYS A 504 19.54 -33.96 44.92
CA CYS A 504 18.67 -34.25 43.80
C CYS A 504 17.75 -33.10 43.40
N TRP A 505 17.21 -33.23 42.26
CA TRP A 505 15.75 -33.21 41.92
C TRP A 505 15.67 -33.38 40.42
N GLY A 506 14.92 -34.20 39.82
CA GLY A 506 13.67 -34.87 40.20
C GLY A 506 12.90 -35.12 38.91
N HIS A 507 12.65 -36.32 38.73
CA HIS A 507 11.72 -36.97 37.79
C HIS A 507 10.36 -36.27 37.65
N LEU A 508 9.69 -36.46 36.51
CA LEU A 508 8.52 -37.34 36.44
C LEU A 508 8.15 -37.72 35.01
N ASN A 509 8.02 -39.00 34.85
CA ASN A 509 7.37 -39.81 33.83
C ASN A 509 5.85 -39.59 33.74
N ALA A 510 5.27 -39.89 32.58
CA ALA A 510 4.28 -40.97 32.34
C ALA A 510 3.72 -40.77 30.93
N SER A 511 3.89 -41.67 29.97
CA SER A 511 3.18 -42.95 29.76
C SER A 511 1.75 -42.80 29.29
N GLY A 512 1.47 -43.45 28.16
CA GLY A 512 0.17 -43.95 27.70
C GLY A 512 -0.18 -43.51 26.31
N SER A 513 0.19 -44.24 25.25
CA SER A 513 -0.53 -45.31 24.54
C SER A 513 -1.96 -44.88 24.13
N ASP A 514 -2.26 -44.80 22.84
CA ASP A 514 -2.86 -45.83 21.98
C ASP A 514 -3.29 -45.24 20.63
N HIS A 515 -2.95 -45.96 19.60
CA HIS A 515 -3.56 -45.95 18.26
C HIS A 515 -4.96 -46.63 18.30
N PRO A 516 -5.84 -46.64 17.24
CA PRO A 516 -5.56 -46.52 15.82
C PRO A 516 -6.66 -45.90 14.92
N SER A 517 -6.29 -45.73 13.67
CA SER A 517 -7.07 -46.00 12.44
C SER A 517 -7.98 -44.96 11.79
N SER A 518 -7.65 -44.79 10.55
CA SER A 518 -8.41 -44.89 9.28
C SER A 518 -8.73 -43.60 8.55
N ALA A 519 -8.05 -43.48 7.44
CA ALA A 519 -8.53 -43.26 6.07
C ALA A 519 -9.43 -42.06 5.74
N MET A 520 -9.03 -41.13 4.93
CA MET A 520 -9.43 -41.05 3.52
C MET A 520 -8.84 -39.84 2.82
N ALA A 521 -8.41 -40.07 1.61
CA ALA A 521 -7.83 -39.12 0.67
C ALA A 521 -8.78 -38.01 0.26
N THR A 522 -8.25 -36.80 0.06
CA THR A 522 -8.64 -35.96 -1.08
C THR A 522 -7.47 -35.08 -1.50
N THR A 523 -7.15 -35.20 -2.76
CA THR A 523 -6.24 -34.44 -3.60
C THR A 523 -6.52 -32.94 -3.55
N GLY A 524 -5.46 -32.15 -3.37
CA GLY A 524 -5.45 -30.72 -3.65
C GLY A 524 -4.11 -30.38 -4.30
N GLU A 525 -4.16 -30.07 -5.57
CA GLU A 525 -3.04 -29.61 -6.39
C GLU A 525 -2.47 -28.31 -5.85
N GLU A 526 -1.24 -28.32 -5.43
CA GLU A 526 -0.42 -27.13 -5.31
C GLU A 526 0.20 -26.80 -6.68
N GLN A 527 -0.25 -25.71 -7.28
CA GLN A 527 0.42 -25.10 -8.44
C GLN A 527 1.69 -24.39 -7.99
N GLY A 528 2.82 -25.02 -8.22
CA GLY A 528 4.14 -24.43 -8.05
C GLY A 528 4.41 -23.39 -9.14
N LEU A 529 4.73 -22.16 -8.70
CA LEU A 529 5.27 -21.10 -9.55
C LEU A 529 6.70 -21.45 -9.98
N HIS A 530 6.89 -21.75 -11.25
CA HIS A 530 8.20 -21.88 -11.86
C HIS A 530 8.74 -20.52 -12.29
N TYR A 531 9.84 -20.08 -11.68
CA TYR A 531 10.63 -18.95 -12.16
C TYR A 531 11.60 -19.43 -13.23
N ALA A 532 11.45 -18.91 -14.44
CA ALA A 532 12.43 -19.08 -15.51
C ALA A 532 13.47 -17.96 -15.41
N SER A 533 14.74 -18.32 -15.16
CA SER A 533 15.86 -17.40 -15.26
C SER A 533 16.38 -17.38 -16.69
N LEU A 534 16.36 -16.19 -17.31
CA LEU A 534 16.97 -15.95 -18.63
C LEU A 534 18.40 -15.45 -18.44
N SER A 535 19.38 -16.27 -18.84
CA SER A 535 20.79 -15.86 -18.93
C SER A 535 21.10 -15.39 -20.34
N PHE A 536 21.52 -14.13 -20.48
CA PHE A 536 22.03 -13.59 -21.73
C PHE A 536 23.53 -13.82 -21.83
N LEU A 537 23.95 -14.67 -22.73
CA LEU A 537 25.34 -14.86 -23.14
C LEU A 537 25.60 -13.99 -24.39
N GLY A 538 26.41 -12.97 -24.20
CA GLY A 538 27.38 -12.43 -25.16
C GLY A 538 26.89 -11.85 -26.48
N LEU A 539 26.72 -10.50 -26.51
CA LEU A 539 26.92 -9.75 -27.74
C LEU A 539 27.82 -8.52 -27.47
N LYS A 540 28.92 -8.48 -28.18
CA LYS A 540 29.91 -7.38 -28.19
C LYS A 540 29.30 -6.11 -28.78
N PRO A 541 29.65 -4.91 -28.29
CA PRO A 541 29.15 -3.65 -28.83
C PRO A 541 29.83 -3.27 -30.14
N ARG A 542 29.04 -2.95 -31.17
CA ARG A 542 29.47 -2.24 -32.37
C ARG A 542 29.25 -0.73 -32.18
N LYS A 543 30.23 0.05 -32.61
CA LYS A 543 30.23 1.52 -32.62
C LYS A 543 29.12 2.10 -33.49
N PRO A 544 28.63 3.32 -33.17
CA PRO A 544 27.52 3.94 -33.87
C PRO A 544 27.98 4.62 -35.18
N GLN A 545 27.17 4.47 -36.21
CA GLN A 545 27.20 5.29 -37.40
C GLN A 545 25.87 6.05 -37.48
N ASN A 546 25.96 7.37 -37.63
CA ASN A 546 24.88 8.31 -37.80
C ASN A 546 23.95 7.93 -38.96
N GLN A 547 22.64 7.89 -38.71
CA GLN A 547 21.66 8.33 -39.70
C GLN A 547 20.32 8.67 -39.00
N LYS A 548 19.76 9.76 -39.47
CA LYS A 548 18.50 10.40 -39.10
C LYS A 548 17.27 9.57 -39.51
N ASP A 549 16.21 9.82 -38.77
CA ASP A 549 14.79 9.85 -39.14
C ASP A 549 13.92 8.63 -38.86
N SER A 550 12.84 9.02 -38.24
CA SER A 550 11.47 8.49 -38.16
C SER A 550 11.16 7.45 -37.09
N SER A 551 10.36 7.97 -36.16
CA SER A 551 9.55 7.31 -35.15
C SER A 551 8.57 6.31 -35.78
N THR A 552 8.67 5.05 -35.37
CA THR A 552 7.54 4.13 -35.31
C THR A 552 7.77 3.15 -34.17
N THR A 553 6.91 3.24 -33.18
CA THR A 553 6.85 2.31 -32.04
C THR A 553 6.16 1.04 -32.52
N GLU A 554 6.92 -0.04 -32.70
CA GLU A 554 6.35 -1.37 -32.89
C GLU A 554 6.07 -2.02 -31.52
N TYR A 555 4.81 -2.36 -31.30
CA TYR A 555 4.37 -3.24 -30.23
C TYR A 555 4.53 -4.69 -30.69
N ALA A 556 5.30 -5.48 -29.96
CA ALA A 556 5.35 -6.91 -30.16
C ALA A 556 4.12 -7.56 -29.51
N GLU A 557 3.26 -8.15 -30.33
CA GLU A 557 2.15 -9.00 -29.90
C GLU A 557 2.70 -10.41 -29.56
N ILE A 558 2.49 -10.84 -28.31
CA ILE A 558 2.80 -12.19 -27.87
C ILE A 558 1.56 -13.06 -28.11
N MET A 559 1.62 -13.92 -29.10
CA MET A 559 0.63 -14.98 -29.28
C MET A 559 0.96 -16.16 -28.36
N ILE A 560 0.08 -16.43 -27.40
CA ILE A 560 0.10 -17.66 -26.62
C ILE A 560 -0.71 -18.71 -27.37
N ARG A 561 -0.07 -19.77 -27.83
CA ARG A 561 -0.75 -21.00 -28.27
C ARG A 561 -0.90 -21.93 -27.07
N ASN A 562 -2.14 -22.38 -26.88
CA ASN A 562 -2.52 -23.50 -25.98
C ASN A 562 -1.85 -24.80 -26.37
#